data_086739e4043a0193a66345e6218fd566
#
_entry.id   086739e4043a0193a66345e6218fd566
#
_cell.length_a   1.000
_cell.length_b   1.000
_cell.length_c   1.000
_cell.angle_alpha   90.00
_cell.angle_beta   90.00
_cell.angle_gamma   90.00
#
_symmetry.space_group_name_H-M   'P 1'
#
loop_
_entity.id
_entity.type
_entity.pdbx_description
1 polymer ?
#
loop_
_entity_poly.entity_id
_entity_poly.type
_entity_poly.pdbx_seq_one_letter_code
_entity_poly.pdbx_strand_id
1 'polypeptide(L)'
;MADTVIKFRNFGFQYKVQQKPTLYDINLEIHRGEKVLILGGSGSGKSTLANCINGLIPFSYEGTISGSVEVNGKETKGGSIYSLSKEVGTVLQDSDAQFVGLSVAEDIAFAMENDCVPRASMVPIVEEHAATVGMQDFLKAVPFDLSGGQKQKVGIAGVLGSDVDILIFDEPLAALDPRMGETAIELIDQLSQDRERTVIIIEHRLEDVLHRRVDRIVLMAEGRIVADTTPDEILKGTLLQEYGIREPLYITAMKYAGCSLEGNVGLSSIDNVEFSDESRGKLLRFFESEVERHEPHFGEALVEVKDVSFSYEEGRKVLDDVSFSIHRGERIAVVGRNGAGKSTAAKLICGICRPSSGTIAIDGEDSKNLSMKEIGERVGYVMQNPNQMIVKDTIKNEVEYALTLRNMPRDEIVKRATDSLNACSLFPMRNWPVDTVSYGQKKRITVASILVLQPDVIILDEPSAGQDYRSYTEIMKFLDVLNREYGKTIVFITHDMHLALENTDRAIVFTDGRLVKDDRTFAVLADNDTIENANLKQTSLYRLAQRLGLEPENVIRHFIDYENLMAKEGGRA
;
A
#
# COMPACT_ATOMS: atom_id res chain seq x y z
N MET A 1 -15.23 5.64 35.55
CA MET A 1 -15.70 5.43 34.15
C MET A 1 -14.64 6.06 33.30
N ALA A 2 -14.21 5.39 32.25
CA ALA A 2 -13.24 5.96 31.32
C ALA A 2 -13.84 7.25 30.70
N ASP A 3 -13.03 8.29 30.56
CA ASP A 3 -13.46 9.58 30.00
C ASP A 3 -13.67 9.43 28.49
N THR A 4 -14.90 9.52 28.00
CA THR A 4 -15.25 9.38 26.59
C THR A 4 -14.96 10.71 25.88
N VAL A 5 -14.00 10.68 24.93
CA VAL A 5 -13.60 11.87 24.16
C VAL A 5 -14.29 11.96 22.79
N ILE A 6 -14.69 10.83 22.21
CA ILE A 6 -15.46 10.80 20.95
C ILE A 6 -16.67 9.90 21.13
N LYS A 7 -17.84 10.38 20.70
CA LYS A 7 -19.08 9.63 20.81
C LYS A 7 -19.99 9.82 19.60
N PHE A 8 -20.27 8.72 18.89
CA PHE A 8 -21.29 8.63 17.85
C PHE A 8 -22.55 7.96 18.40
N ARG A 9 -23.73 8.52 18.09
CA ARG A 9 -25.04 7.96 18.50
C ARG A 9 -25.96 7.87 17.30
N ASN A 10 -26.28 6.64 16.86
CA ASN A 10 -27.14 6.34 15.70
C ASN A 10 -26.81 7.24 14.50
N PHE A 11 -25.51 7.46 14.29
CA PHE A 11 -25.04 8.45 13.33
C PHE A 11 -25.06 7.90 11.91
N GLY A 12 -25.55 8.70 10.98
CA GLY A 12 -25.51 8.44 9.55
C GLY A 12 -25.17 9.69 8.78
N PHE A 13 -24.49 9.51 7.65
CA PHE A 13 -24.12 10.61 6.77
C PHE A 13 -24.25 10.22 5.29
N GLN A 14 -24.82 11.14 4.49
CA GLN A 14 -24.92 11.02 3.04
C GLN A 14 -24.40 12.31 2.40
N TYR A 15 -23.38 12.19 1.54
CA TYR A 15 -22.92 13.31 0.73
C TYR A 15 -24.03 13.81 -0.21
N LYS A 16 -24.11 15.12 -0.43
CA LYS A 16 -25.13 15.76 -1.26
C LYS A 16 -25.18 15.22 -2.70
N VAL A 17 -24.01 14.80 -3.21
CA VAL A 17 -23.85 14.27 -4.57
C VAL A 17 -24.13 12.77 -4.70
N GLN A 18 -24.28 12.06 -3.59
CA GLN A 18 -24.49 10.62 -3.57
C GLN A 18 -25.96 10.25 -3.40
N GLN A 19 -26.39 9.15 -4.02
CA GLN A 19 -27.76 8.65 -3.89
C GLN A 19 -27.98 7.78 -2.63
N LYS A 20 -26.92 7.25 -2.04
CA LYS A 20 -26.97 6.41 -0.86
C LYS A 20 -26.11 7.01 0.26
N PRO A 21 -26.48 6.80 1.53
CA PRO A 21 -25.62 7.16 2.63
C PRO A 21 -24.26 6.49 2.55
N THR A 22 -23.23 7.19 3.05
CA THR A 22 -21.87 6.67 3.19
C THR A 22 -21.66 6.04 4.56
N LEU A 23 -22.34 6.55 5.58
CA LEU A 23 -22.33 6.01 6.94
C LEU A 23 -23.75 5.69 7.39
N TYR A 24 -23.90 4.52 8.02
CA TYR A 24 -25.18 4.01 8.49
C TYR A 24 -25.09 3.58 9.95
N ASP A 25 -25.95 4.13 10.80
CA ASP A 25 -26.18 3.69 12.18
C ASP A 25 -24.87 3.45 12.97
N ILE A 26 -23.96 4.41 12.87
CA ILE A 26 -22.69 4.37 13.58
C ILE A 26 -22.94 4.63 15.06
N ASN A 27 -22.55 3.70 15.90
CA ASN A 27 -22.52 3.80 17.36
C ASN A 27 -21.10 3.46 17.80
N LEU A 28 -20.36 4.45 18.32
CA LEU A 28 -18.94 4.31 18.66
C LEU A 28 -18.60 5.24 19.82
N GLU A 29 -17.90 4.73 20.80
CA GLU A 29 -17.31 5.53 21.87
C GLU A 29 -15.80 5.29 21.89
N ILE A 30 -15.00 6.35 21.90
CA ILE A 30 -13.53 6.29 22.05
C ILE A 30 -13.17 7.03 23.33
N HIS A 31 -12.29 6.42 24.13
CA HIS A 31 -11.90 6.93 25.44
C HIS A 31 -10.56 7.63 25.40
N ARG A 32 -10.32 8.51 26.37
CA ARG A 32 -9.07 9.26 26.51
C ARG A 32 -7.87 8.30 26.63
N GLY A 33 -6.80 8.60 25.89
CA GLY A 33 -5.57 7.81 25.89
C GLY A 33 -5.67 6.48 25.14
N GLU A 34 -6.80 6.18 24.49
CA GLU A 34 -7.00 4.96 23.71
C GLU A 34 -6.32 5.06 22.34
N LYS A 35 -5.63 4.00 21.92
CA LYS A 35 -5.11 3.85 20.56
C LYS A 35 -6.02 2.91 19.77
N VAL A 36 -6.79 3.49 18.84
CA VAL A 36 -7.81 2.78 18.06
C VAL A 36 -7.38 2.66 16.60
N LEU A 37 -7.41 1.46 16.06
CA LEU A 37 -7.27 1.23 14.62
C LEU A 37 -8.65 1.12 13.98
N ILE A 38 -8.97 2.02 13.05
CA ILE A 38 -10.14 1.93 12.17
C ILE A 38 -9.69 1.19 10.90
N LEU A 39 -10.15 -0.04 10.77
CA LEU A 39 -9.78 -0.98 9.71
C LEU A 39 -10.93 -1.16 8.72
N GLY A 40 -10.66 -1.43 7.47
CA GLY A 40 -11.68 -1.73 6.46
C GLY A 40 -11.19 -1.50 5.04
N GLY A 41 -11.92 -2.04 4.06
CA GLY A 41 -11.62 -1.87 2.63
C GLY A 41 -11.80 -0.43 2.14
N SER A 42 -11.37 -0.15 0.92
CA SER A 42 -11.59 1.14 0.27
C SER A 42 -13.10 1.41 0.11
N GLY A 43 -13.53 2.64 0.39
CA GLY A 43 -14.94 3.01 0.34
C GLY A 43 -15.80 2.49 1.49
N SER A 44 -15.23 1.87 2.53
CA SER A 44 -15.98 1.43 3.70
C SER A 44 -16.47 2.55 4.61
N GLY A 45 -16.03 3.81 4.38
CA GLY A 45 -16.46 4.99 5.13
C GLY A 45 -15.47 5.50 6.18
N LYS A 46 -14.26 4.94 6.30
CA LYS A 46 -13.23 5.29 7.30
C LYS A 46 -12.88 6.78 7.30
N SER A 47 -12.44 7.32 6.16
CA SER A 47 -12.09 8.73 6.04
C SER A 47 -13.30 9.65 6.22
N THR A 48 -14.52 9.19 5.85
CA THR A 48 -15.76 9.91 6.14
C THR A 48 -16.02 9.98 7.65
N LEU A 49 -15.77 8.88 8.37
CA LEU A 49 -15.86 8.86 9.84
C LEU A 49 -14.87 9.84 10.49
N ALA A 50 -13.61 9.85 10.02
CA ALA A 50 -12.59 10.82 10.45
C ALA A 50 -13.03 12.28 10.20
N ASN A 51 -13.59 12.55 9.01
CA ASN A 51 -14.08 13.87 8.63
C ASN A 51 -15.26 14.35 9.50
N CYS A 52 -16.01 13.43 10.11
CA CYS A 52 -17.04 13.77 11.09
C CYS A 52 -16.43 14.15 12.45
N ILE A 53 -15.28 13.57 12.80
CA ILE A 53 -14.59 13.84 14.07
C ILE A 53 -13.85 15.19 14.00
N ASN A 54 -13.11 15.43 12.90
CA ASN A 54 -12.31 16.66 12.74
C ASN A 54 -13.12 17.88 12.25
N GLY A 55 -14.41 17.70 11.96
CA GLY A 55 -15.34 18.76 11.58
C GLY A 55 -15.32 19.15 10.09
N LEU A 56 -14.57 18.46 9.24
CA LEU A 56 -14.71 18.66 7.80
C LEU A 56 -16.14 18.32 7.32
N ILE A 57 -16.81 17.42 8.03
CA ILE A 57 -18.25 17.21 7.96
C ILE A 57 -18.87 17.81 9.24
N PRO A 58 -19.79 18.78 9.14
CA PRO A 58 -20.50 19.24 7.93
C PRO A 58 -19.91 20.49 7.27
N PHE A 59 -18.80 21.05 7.75
CA PHE A 59 -18.41 22.43 7.40
C PHE A 59 -17.75 22.57 6.02
N SER A 60 -17.02 21.54 5.55
CA SER A 60 -16.40 21.53 4.22
C SER A 60 -17.13 20.59 3.25
N TYR A 61 -17.69 19.51 3.77
CA TYR A 61 -18.44 18.55 2.97
C TYR A 61 -19.91 18.60 3.33
N GLU A 62 -20.72 19.10 2.40
CA GLU A 62 -22.17 19.18 2.55
C GLU A 62 -22.85 17.81 2.42
N GLY A 63 -23.83 17.57 3.27
CA GLY A 63 -24.62 16.33 3.23
C GLY A 63 -25.75 16.30 4.23
N THR A 64 -26.46 15.17 4.26
CA THR A 64 -27.54 14.91 5.22
C THR A 64 -26.97 14.11 6.39
N ILE A 65 -27.18 14.63 7.60
CA ILE A 65 -26.75 14.01 8.86
C ILE A 65 -27.97 13.51 9.63
N SER A 66 -27.86 12.29 10.15
CA SER A 66 -28.76 11.74 11.19
C SER A 66 -27.94 11.39 12.43
N GLY A 67 -28.60 11.40 13.61
CA GLY A 67 -27.91 11.16 14.87
C GLY A 67 -26.98 12.31 15.29
N SER A 68 -25.99 12.02 16.14
CA SER A 68 -25.05 13.01 16.67
C SER A 68 -23.62 12.50 16.77
N VAL A 69 -22.66 13.42 16.68
CA VAL A 69 -21.23 13.20 16.98
C VAL A 69 -20.82 14.22 18.02
N GLU A 70 -20.22 13.76 19.09
CA GLU A 70 -19.65 14.59 20.16
C GLU A 70 -18.12 14.37 20.21
N VAL A 71 -17.36 15.46 20.33
CA VAL A 71 -15.91 15.47 20.59
C VAL A 71 -15.66 16.28 21.85
N ASN A 72 -14.99 15.68 22.84
CA ASN A 72 -14.80 16.26 24.17
C ASN A 72 -16.12 16.83 24.77
N GLY A 73 -17.22 16.08 24.61
CA GLY A 73 -18.54 16.44 25.10
C GLY A 73 -19.25 17.57 24.35
N LYS A 74 -18.69 18.04 23.22
CA LYS A 74 -19.30 19.08 22.37
C LYS A 74 -19.80 18.46 21.07
N GLU A 75 -21.07 18.74 20.71
CA GLU A 75 -21.60 18.26 19.41
C GLU A 75 -20.89 18.98 18.25
N THR A 76 -20.35 18.21 17.31
CA THR A 76 -19.56 18.74 16.19
C THR A 76 -20.38 19.69 15.30
N LYS A 77 -21.65 19.36 15.03
CA LYS A 77 -22.56 20.17 14.21
C LYS A 77 -22.82 21.58 14.75
N GLY A 78 -22.73 21.77 16.07
CA GLY A 78 -22.92 23.06 16.72
C GLY A 78 -21.64 23.90 16.86
N GLY A 79 -20.48 23.36 16.47
CA GLY A 79 -19.19 24.00 16.58
C GLY A 79 -18.75 24.75 15.33
N SER A 80 -17.45 24.79 15.13
CA SER A 80 -16.79 25.29 13.91
C SER A 80 -15.53 24.46 13.65
N ILE A 81 -15.01 24.50 12.42
CA ILE A 81 -13.72 23.85 12.10
C ILE A 81 -12.64 24.36 13.05
N TYR A 82 -12.60 25.67 13.31
CA TYR A 82 -11.62 26.27 14.20
C TYR A 82 -11.71 25.72 15.64
N SER A 83 -12.92 25.58 16.18
CA SER A 83 -13.09 25.03 17.54
C SER A 83 -12.67 23.56 17.62
N LEU A 84 -12.92 22.78 16.56
CA LEU A 84 -12.56 21.36 16.50
C LEU A 84 -11.06 21.16 16.20
N SER A 85 -10.42 22.05 15.44
CA SER A 85 -8.96 21.98 15.22
C SER A 85 -8.13 22.22 16.49
N LYS A 86 -8.74 22.71 17.58
CA LYS A 86 -8.11 22.80 18.91
C LYS A 86 -8.23 21.51 19.73
N GLU A 87 -9.08 20.61 19.33
CA GLU A 87 -9.32 19.33 20.00
C GLU A 87 -8.70 18.17 19.20
N VAL A 88 -8.72 18.27 17.85
CA VAL A 88 -8.37 17.18 16.92
C VAL A 88 -7.35 17.65 15.90
N GLY A 89 -6.22 17.00 15.86
CA GLY A 89 -5.22 17.12 14.79
C GLY A 89 -5.32 15.95 13.80
N THR A 90 -5.24 16.24 12.51
CA THR A 90 -5.34 15.22 11.46
C THR A 90 -4.13 15.27 10.54
N VAL A 91 -3.47 14.12 10.35
CA VAL A 91 -2.46 13.90 9.30
C VAL A 91 -3.17 13.23 8.14
N LEU A 92 -3.18 13.89 6.97
CA LEU A 92 -3.91 13.44 5.79
C LEU A 92 -3.14 12.36 5.02
N GLN A 93 -3.88 11.53 4.29
CA GLN A 93 -3.35 10.52 3.36
C GLN A 93 -2.43 11.13 2.29
N ASP A 94 -2.86 12.25 1.69
CA ASP A 94 -2.06 13.00 0.72
C ASP A 94 -1.28 14.11 1.43
N SER A 95 -0.02 13.83 1.73
CA SER A 95 0.86 14.80 2.38
C SER A 95 1.08 16.07 1.53
N ASP A 96 1.06 15.98 0.19
CA ASP A 96 1.24 17.13 -0.68
C ASP A 96 0.05 18.10 -0.60
N ALA A 97 -1.14 17.59 -0.36
CA ALA A 97 -2.34 18.40 -0.16
C ALA A 97 -2.38 19.12 1.21
N GLN A 98 -1.51 18.72 2.15
CA GLN A 98 -1.46 19.28 3.49
C GLN A 98 -0.53 20.50 3.59
N PHE A 99 0.51 20.61 2.72
CA PHE A 99 1.52 21.65 2.80
C PHE A 99 1.02 23.02 2.36
N VAL A 100 1.29 24.01 3.20
CA VAL A 100 0.97 25.42 2.99
C VAL A 100 2.22 26.29 3.04
N GLY A 101 3.21 25.92 3.88
CA GLY A 101 4.48 26.63 4.06
C GLY A 101 5.40 26.53 2.84
N LEU A 102 6.17 27.57 2.57
CA LEU A 102 7.24 27.58 1.56
C LEU A 102 8.50 26.84 2.04
N SER A 103 8.63 26.65 3.32
CA SER A 103 9.69 25.88 3.98
C SER A 103 9.09 24.95 5.03
N VAL A 104 9.84 23.90 5.40
CA VAL A 104 9.49 22.98 6.48
C VAL A 104 9.20 23.74 7.78
N ALA A 105 10.01 24.73 8.11
CA ALA A 105 9.82 25.53 9.32
C ALA A 105 8.51 26.31 9.30
N GLU A 106 8.15 26.91 8.17
CA GLU A 106 6.87 27.64 8.00
C GLU A 106 5.68 26.69 8.06
N ASP A 107 5.80 25.50 7.51
CA ASP A 107 4.72 24.53 7.55
C ASP A 107 4.46 24.01 8.98
N ILE A 108 5.52 23.71 9.74
CA ILE A 108 5.39 23.34 11.16
C ILE A 108 4.84 24.50 12.00
N ALA A 109 5.20 25.75 11.68
CA ALA A 109 4.73 26.95 12.37
C ALA A 109 3.26 27.30 12.06
N PHE A 110 2.69 26.82 10.96
CA PHE A 110 1.44 27.30 10.39
C PHE A 110 0.26 27.30 11.38
N ALA A 111 0.11 26.25 12.18
CA ALA A 111 -0.96 26.17 13.18
C ALA A 111 -0.79 27.23 14.27
N MET A 112 0.44 27.47 14.71
CA MET A 112 0.78 28.47 15.74
C MET A 112 0.63 29.90 15.19
N GLU A 113 0.90 30.13 13.91
CA GLU A 113 0.65 31.43 13.25
C GLU A 113 -0.83 31.74 13.22
N ASN A 114 -1.68 30.76 12.89
CA ASN A 114 -3.14 30.91 12.96
C ASN A 114 -3.63 31.23 14.37
N ASP A 115 -2.91 30.79 15.40
CA ASP A 115 -3.17 31.09 16.81
C ASP A 115 -2.57 32.40 17.29
N CYS A 116 -1.92 33.16 16.40
CA CYS A 116 -1.24 34.42 16.72
C CYS A 116 -0.15 34.26 17.80
N VAL A 117 0.51 33.09 17.87
CA VAL A 117 1.63 32.87 18.80
C VAL A 117 2.80 33.79 18.43
N PRO A 118 3.40 34.54 19.37
CA PRO A 118 4.55 35.40 19.07
C PRO A 118 5.72 34.60 18.47
N ARG A 119 6.35 35.13 17.42
CA ARG A 119 7.48 34.47 16.72
C ARG A 119 8.60 33.99 17.65
N ALA A 120 8.93 34.78 18.70
CA ALA A 120 9.96 34.42 19.67
C ALA A 120 9.63 33.12 20.43
N SER A 121 8.34 32.81 20.61
CA SER A 121 7.88 31.57 21.23
C SER A 121 7.72 30.43 20.22
N MET A 122 7.39 30.74 18.95
CA MET A 122 7.24 29.73 17.90
C MET A 122 8.56 29.04 17.53
N VAL A 123 9.64 29.81 17.37
CA VAL A 123 10.92 29.27 16.86
C VAL A 123 11.43 28.09 17.69
N PRO A 124 11.51 28.14 19.02
CA PRO A 124 11.93 26.99 19.82
C PRO A 124 11.00 25.77 19.67
N ILE A 125 9.69 26.00 19.57
CA ILE A 125 8.69 24.94 19.42
C ILE A 125 8.84 24.26 18.06
N VAL A 126 9.05 25.03 16.98
CA VAL A 126 9.30 24.48 15.63
C VAL A 126 10.57 23.63 15.61
N GLU A 127 11.66 24.10 16.26
CA GLU A 127 12.89 23.33 16.38
C GLU A 127 12.70 22.04 17.19
N GLU A 128 11.94 22.08 18.28
CA GLU A 128 11.61 20.91 19.10
C GLU A 128 10.78 19.88 18.32
N HIS A 129 9.71 20.32 17.64
CA HIS A 129 8.87 19.41 16.86
C HIS A 129 9.60 18.84 15.65
N ALA A 130 10.43 19.64 14.97
CA ALA A 130 11.28 19.13 13.90
C ALA A 130 12.29 18.09 14.42
N ALA A 131 12.87 18.29 15.59
CA ALA A 131 13.77 17.33 16.22
C ALA A 131 13.06 16.05 16.63
N THR A 132 11.82 16.14 17.17
CA THR A 132 10.97 14.98 17.54
C THR A 132 10.76 14.03 16.36
N VAL A 133 10.59 14.57 15.16
CA VAL A 133 10.38 13.76 13.94
C VAL A 133 11.68 13.54 13.13
N GLY A 134 12.84 14.04 13.61
CA GLY A 134 14.13 13.92 12.93
C GLY A 134 14.24 14.75 11.65
N MET A 135 13.64 15.95 11.63
CA MET A 135 13.63 16.88 10.49
C MET A 135 14.38 18.22 10.78
N GLN A 136 15.14 18.30 11.86
CA GLN A 136 15.85 19.52 12.29
C GLN A 136 16.82 20.07 11.24
N ASP A 137 17.42 19.19 10.43
CA ASP A 137 18.39 19.59 9.39
C ASP A 137 17.70 20.07 8.10
N PHE A 138 16.37 19.90 8.01
CA PHE A 138 15.56 20.19 6.83
C PHE A 138 14.67 21.43 6.98
N LEU A 139 14.78 22.19 8.06
CA LEU A 139 13.90 23.33 8.37
C LEU A 139 13.80 24.37 7.24
N LYS A 140 14.86 24.52 6.43
CA LYS A 140 14.91 25.45 5.29
C LYS A 140 14.56 24.80 3.95
N ALA A 141 14.34 23.50 3.92
CA ALA A 141 14.00 22.79 2.69
C ALA A 141 12.56 23.13 2.23
N VAL A 142 12.34 23.07 0.92
CA VAL A 142 11.00 23.18 0.34
C VAL A 142 10.26 21.87 0.57
N PRO A 143 9.04 21.86 1.14
CA PRO A 143 8.31 20.62 1.44
C PRO A 143 8.13 19.70 0.23
N PHE A 144 7.88 20.25 -0.95
CA PHE A 144 7.67 19.48 -2.18
C PHE A 144 8.92 18.72 -2.68
N ASP A 145 10.11 19.16 -2.30
CA ASP A 145 11.39 18.51 -2.67
C ASP A 145 11.74 17.32 -1.76
N LEU A 146 10.98 17.12 -0.68
CA LEU A 146 11.20 16.06 0.29
C LEU A 146 10.73 14.70 -0.24
N SER A 147 11.33 13.62 0.28
CA SER A 147 10.82 12.26 0.07
C SER A 147 9.47 12.06 0.78
N GLY A 148 8.67 11.07 0.35
CA GLY A 148 7.36 10.77 0.95
C GLY A 148 7.42 10.60 2.47
N GLY A 149 8.41 9.87 2.99
CA GLY A 149 8.59 9.70 4.43
C GLY A 149 9.00 10.99 5.17
N GLN A 150 9.79 11.84 4.53
CA GLN A 150 10.12 13.15 5.09
C GLN A 150 8.89 14.07 5.10
N LYS A 151 8.09 14.06 4.03
CA LYS A 151 6.83 14.80 3.94
C LYS A 151 5.87 14.42 5.06
N GLN A 152 5.71 13.12 5.31
CA GLN A 152 4.86 12.64 6.39
C GLN A 152 5.35 13.10 7.77
N LYS A 153 6.67 13.04 8.02
CA LYS A 153 7.27 13.54 9.26
C LYS A 153 7.00 15.02 9.46
N VAL A 154 7.09 15.83 8.40
CA VAL A 154 6.74 17.26 8.46
C VAL A 154 5.26 17.45 8.79
N GLY A 155 4.36 16.71 8.14
CA GLY A 155 2.93 16.74 8.44
C GLY A 155 2.62 16.40 9.90
N ILE A 156 3.29 15.37 10.47
CA ILE A 156 3.19 15.02 11.89
C ILE A 156 3.68 16.19 12.77
N ALA A 157 4.85 16.76 12.47
CA ALA A 157 5.40 17.89 13.23
C ALA A 157 4.46 19.11 13.22
N GLY A 158 3.83 19.41 12.07
CA GLY A 158 2.85 20.48 11.94
C GLY A 158 1.62 20.28 12.83
N VAL A 159 1.12 19.04 12.92
CA VAL A 159 -0.02 18.71 13.79
C VAL A 159 0.37 18.80 15.27
N LEU A 160 1.59 18.43 15.65
CA LEU A 160 2.07 18.57 17.04
C LEU A 160 2.08 20.03 17.52
N GLY A 161 2.30 20.99 16.62
CA GLY A 161 2.26 22.42 16.90
C GLY A 161 0.93 22.93 17.44
N SER A 162 -0.15 22.17 17.25
CA SER A 162 -1.51 22.53 17.72
C SER A 162 -1.81 22.12 19.16
N ASP A 163 -0.92 21.37 19.83
CA ASP A 163 -1.07 20.84 21.21
C ASP A 163 -2.45 20.17 21.49
N VAL A 164 -2.89 19.32 20.55
CA VAL A 164 -4.20 18.65 20.59
C VAL A 164 -4.17 17.34 21.38
N ASP A 165 -5.30 16.97 21.96
CA ASP A 165 -5.48 15.72 22.71
C ASP A 165 -5.81 14.51 21.84
N ILE A 166 -6.40 14.74 20.65
CA ILE A 166 -6.84 13.68 19.73
C ILE A 166 -6.06 13.81 18.41
N LEU A 167 -5.41 12.73 18.02
CA LEU A 167 -4.65 12.65 16.76
C LEU A 167 -5.31 11.63 15.83
N ILE A 168 -5.58 12.04 14.60
CA ILE A 168 -6.07 11.15 13.52
C ILE A 168 -4.98 11.02 12.45
N PHE A 169 -4.62 9.80 12.11
CA PHE A 169 -3.71 9.46 11.03
C PHE A 169 -4.51 8.72 9.94
N ASP A 170 -4.77 9.38 8.82
CA ASP A 170 -5.51 8.79 7.70
C ASP A 170 -4.54 8.20 6.68
N GLU A 171 -4.48 6.86 6.64
CA GLU A 171 -3.57 6.04 5.81
C GLU A 171 -2.09 6.50 5.88
N PRO A 172 -1.50 6.57 7.09
CA PRO A 172 -0.15 7.11 7.26
C PRO A 172 0.95 6.29 6.60
N LEU A 173 0.65 5.08 6.12
CA LEU A 173 1.61 4.18 5.51
C LEU A 173 1.56 4.18 3.97
N ALA A 174 0.60 4.86 3.34
CA ALA A 174 0.27 4.71 1.92
C ALA A 174 1.44 5.01 0.96
N ALA A 175 2.30 5.99 1.28
CA ALA A 175 3.41 6.43 0.41
C ALA A 175 4.80 6.00 0.91
N LEU A 176 4.85 5.15 1.96
CA LEU A 176 6.09 4.78 2.64
C LEU A 176 6.58 3.40 2.20
N ASP A 177 7.90 3.27 2.07
CA ASP A 177 8.51 1.94 2.05
C ASP A 177 8.35 1.24 3.43
N PRO A 178 8.50 -0.08 3.51
CA PRO A 178 8.17 -0.84 4.72
C PRO A 178 8.92 -0.37 5.97
N ARG A 179 10.20 -0.04 5.84
CA ARG A 179 11.02 0.41 6.98
C ARG A 179 10.64 1.81 7.44
N MET A 180 10.35 2.71 6.50
CA MET A 180 9.79 4.03 6.82
C MET A 180 8.41 3.90 7.48
N GLY A 181 7.59 2.93 7.02
CA GLY A 181 6.31 2.61 7.64
C GLY A 181 6.45 2.18 9.11
N GLU A 182 7.39 1.28 9.42
CA GLU A 182 7.71 0.91 10.81
C GLU A 182 8.11 2.12 11.65
N THR A 183 9.02 2.96 11.13
CA THR A 183 9.43 4.20 11.82
C THR A 183 8.26 5.15 12.05
N ALA A 184 7.32 5.26 11.10
CA ALA A 184 6.12 6.08 11.27
C ALA A 184 5.20 5.55 12.38
N ILE A 185 4.96 4.23 12.44
CA ILE A 185 4.18 3.62 13.50
C ILE A 185 4.88 3.75 14.86
N GLU A 186 6.21 3.65 14.93
CA GLU A 186 6.98 3.91 16.14
C GLU A 186 6.84 5.33 16.63
N LEU A 187 6.89 6.30 15.73
CA LEU A 187 6.67 7.72 16.06
C LEU A 187 5.24 7.94 16.58
N ILE A 188 4.23 7.37 15.91
CA ILE A 188 2.83 7.44 16.36
C ILE A 188 2.67 6.81 17.76
N ASP A 189 3.36 5.69 18.01
CA ASP A 189 3.37 5.04 19.32
C ASP A 189 3.97 5.93 20.41
N GLN A 190 5.12 6.54 20.15
CA GLN A 190 5.75 7.49 21.06
C GLN A 190 4.82 8.67 21.38
N LEU A 191 4.16 9.24 20.35
CA LEU A 191 3.21 10.34 20.52
C LEU A 191 1.98 9.96 21.35
N SER A 192 1.55 8.69 21.29
CA SER A 192 0.43 8.21 22.12
C SER A 192 0.80 8.09 23.60
N GLN A 193 2.07 7.75 23.90
CA GLN A 193 2.55 7.61 25.28
C GLN A 193 2.88 8.96 25.91
N ASP A 194 3.26 9.95 25.10
CA ASP A 194 3.60 11.28 25.55
C ASP A 194 2.31 12.11 25.73
N ARG A 195 1.86 12.30 26.98
CA ARG A 195 0.64 13.05 27.40
C ARG A 195 -0.70 12.30 27.31
N GLU A 196 -0.72 10.97 27.27
CA GLU A 196 -1.96 10.16 27.19
C GLU A 196 -2.89 10.61 26.05
N ARG A 197 -2.32 10.93 24.88
CA ARG A 197 -3.11 11.35 23.72
C ARG A 197 -3.95 10.20 23.19
N THR A 198 -5.18 10.51 22.78
CA THR A 198 -6.03 9.59 22.06
C THR A 198 -5.58 9.53 20.60
N VAL A 199 -5.31 8.35 20.10
CA VAL A 199 -4.78 8.16 18.73
C VAL A 199 -5.74 7.29 17.92
N ILE A 200 -6.14 7.78 16.76
CA ILE A 200 -6.94 7.06 15.78
C ILE A 200 -6.07 6.85 14.55
N ILE A 201 -5.84 5.59 14.18
CA ILE A 201 -5.13 5.20 12.96
C ILE A 201 -6.16 4.62 12.00
N ILE A 202 -6.27 5.17 10.81
CA ILE A 202 -7.08 4.62 9.73
C ILE A 202 -6.14 3.92 8.78
N GLU A 203 -6.26 2.61 8.64
CA GLU A 203 -5.39 1.82 7.77
C GLU A 203 -6.08 0.56 7.25
N HIS A 204 -5.52 -0.02 6.21
CA HIS A 204 -5.90 -1.31 5.65
C HIS A 204 -4.78 -2.35 5.79
N ARG A 205 -3.54 -1.94 6.11
CA ARG A 205 -2.37 -2.80 6.33
C ARG A 205 -2.25 -3.18 7.80
N LEU A 206 -3.06 -4.16 8.23
CA LEU A 206 -3.18 -4.58 9.63
C LEU A 206 -1.83 -4.99 10.25
N GLU A 207 -1.05 -5.85 9.57
CA GLU A 207 0.22 -6.37 10.09
C GLU A 207 1.26 -5.27 10.32
N ASP A 208 1.26 -4.22 9.49
CA ASP A 208 2.18 -3.10 9.65
C ASP A 208 1.84 -2.25 10.89
N VAL A 209 0.54 -2.00 11.13
CA VAL A 209 0.10 -1.25 12.31
C VAL A 209 0.33 -2.04 13.60
N LEU A 210 0.10 -3.35 13.57
CA LEU A 210 0.32 -4.23 14.73
C LEU A 210 1.82 -4.42 15.11
N HIS A 211 2.74 -3.80 14.37
CA HIS A 211 4.14 -3.65 14.80
C HIS A 211 4.25 -3.00 16.18
N ARG A 212 3.30 -2.12 16.54
CA ARG A 212 3.16 -1.55 17.87
C ARG A 212 1.78 -1.85 18.45
N ARG A 213 1.66 -1.78 19.78
CA ARG A 213 0.42 -2.07 20.47
C ARG A 213 -0.71 -1.16 20.00
N VAL A 214 -1.86 -1.75 19.72
CA VAL A 214 -3.15 -1.12 19.48
C VAL A 214 -4.11 -1.66 20.55
N ASP A 215 -4.90 -0.79 21.15
CA ASP A 215 -5.80 -1.22 22.23
C ASP A 215 -7.10 -1.83 21.66
N ARG A 216 -7.58 -1.29 20.52
CA ARG A 216 -8.85 -1.68 19.93
C ARG A 216 -8.86 -1.54 18.41
N ILE A 217 -9.57 -2.45 17.75
CA ILE A 217 -9.81 -2.43 16.30
C ILE A 217 -11.30 -2.25 16.05
N VAL A 218 -11.63 -1.23 15.27
CA VAL A 218 -12.98 -0.96 14.75
C VAL A 218 -12.98 -1.33 13.28
N LEU A 219 -13.61 -2.45 12.92
CA LEU A 219 -13.71 -2.91 11.53
C LEU A 219 -14.94 -2.28 10.88
N MET A 220 -14.72 -1.57 9.77
CA MET A 220 -15.78 -0.94 8.99
C MET A 220 -15.97 -1.63 7.64
N ALA A 221 -17.22 -1.89 7.29
CA ALA A 221 -17.62 -2.36 5.97
C ALA A 221 -18.94 -1.73 5.55
N GLU A 222 -19.05 -1.35 4.29
CA GLU A 222 -20.28 -0.79 3.68
C GLU A 222 -20.92 0.33 4.51
N GLY A 223 -20.11 1.19 5.10
CA GLY A 223 -20.56 2.32 5.91
C GLY A 223 -21.06 1.97 7.32
N ARG A 224 -20.80 0.76 7.81
CA ARG A 224 -21.18 0.27 9.14
C ARG A 224 -19.97 -0.22 9.93
N ILE A 225 -20.09 -0.21 11.24
CA ILE A 225 -19.16 -0.95 12.12
C ILE A 225 -19.64 -2.39 12.18
N VAL A 226 -18.79 -3.32 11.75
CA VAL A 226 -19.08 -4.76 11.75
C VAL A 226 -18.40 -5.51 12.88
N ALA A 227 -17.32 -4.94 13.43
CA ALA A 227 -16.70 -5.40 14.65
C ALA A 227 -16.04 -4.23 15.41
N ASP A 228 -16.05 -4.31 16.71
CA ASP A 228 -15.39 -3.39 17.65
C ASP A 228 -14.82 -4.25 18.78
N THR A 229 -13.52 -4.55 18.72
CA THR A 229 -12.92 -5.60 19.54
C THR A 229 -11.39 -5.39 19.70
N THR A 230 -10.76 -6.24 20.49
CA THR A 230 -9.29 -6.24 20.63
C THR A 230 -8.59 -6.87 19.42
N PRO A 231 -7.30 -6.52 19.17
CA PRO A 231 -6.51 -7.15 18.11
C PRO A 231 -6.46 -8.69 18.21
N ASP A 232 -6.30 -9.23 19.40
CA ASP A 232 -6.24 -10.68 19.58
C ASP A 232 -7.55 -11.37 19.20
N GLU A 233 -8.71 -10.80 19.58
CA GLU A 233 -10.01 -11.39 19.27
C GLU A 233 -10.33 -11.39 17.77
N ILE A 234 -10.01 -10.30 17.05
CA ILE A 234 -10.30 -10.25 15.61
C ILE A 234 -9.45 -11.26 14.82
N LEU A 235 -8.22 -11.54 15.27
CA LEU A 235 -7.31 -12.48 14.63
C LEU A 235 -7.73 -13.95 14.82
N LYS A 236 -8.52 -14.27 15.84
CA LYS A 236 -9.02 -15.64 16.08
C LYS A 236 -10.06 -16.07 15.06
N GLY A 237 -10.88 -15.14 14.58
CA GLY A 237 -12.01 -15.40 13.69
C GLY A 237 -11.66 -15.40 12.19
N THR A 238 -12.70 -15.35 11.37
CA THR A 238 -12.66 -15.28 9.89
C THR A 238 -13.08 -13.93 9.35
N LEU A 239 -13.47 -12.98 10.21
CA LEU A 239 -14.00 -11.67 9.82
C LEU A 239 -13.06 -10.91 8.88
N LEU A 240 -11.75 -10.95 9.11
CA LEU A 240 -10.79 -10.28 8.24
C LEU A 240 -10.87 -10.81 6.81
N GLN A 241 -10.91 -12.13 6.64
CA GLN A 241 -11.04 -12.78 5.33
C GLN A 241 -12.39 -12.48 4.67
N GLU A 242 -13.49 -12.55 5.45
CA GLU A 242 -14.86 -12.26 4.97
C GLU A 242 -14.98 -10.84 4.40
N TYR A 243 -14.31 -9.87 5.02
CA TYR A 243 -14.31 -8.47 4.59
C TYR A 243 -13.12 -8.09 3.71
N GLY A 244 -12.33 -9.07 3.25
CA GLY A 244 -11.21 -8.85 2.34
C GLY A 244 -10.10 -8.02 2.94
N ILE A 245 -9.76 -8.27 4.19
CA ILE A 245 -8.60 -7.71 4.89
C ILE A 245 -7.54 -8.80 5.03
N ARG A 246 -6.31 -8.47 4.67
CA ARG A 246 -5.19 -9.41 4.80
C ARG A 246 -4.86 -9.64 6.27
N GLU A 247 -4.78 -10.90 6.64
CA GLU A 247 -4.29 -11.33 7.95
C GLU A 247 -2.74 -11.31 7.98
N PRO A 248 -2.13 -11.17 9.18
CA PRO A 248 -0.70 -11.42 9.33
C PRO A 248 -0.31 -12.84 8.87
N LEU A 249 0.82 -12.95 8.15
CA LEU A 249 1.24 -14.24 7.54
C LEU A 249 1.41 -15.36 8.58
N TYR A 250 1.92 -15.05 9.78
CA TYR A 250 2.05 -16.05 10.84
C TYR A 250 0.70 -16.57 11.33
N ILE A 251 -0.35 -15.73 11.34
CA ILE A 251 -1.71 -16.16 11.69
C ILE A 251 -2.25 -17.09 10.61
N THR A 252 -2.06 -16.73 9.34
CA THR A 252 -2.44 -17.58 8.20
C THR A 252 -1.73 -18.95 8.29
N ALA A 253 -0.42 -18.96 8.57
CA ALA A 253 0.34 -20.21 8.77
C ALA A 253 -0.18 -21.05 9.94
N MET A 254 -0.56 -20.41 11.06
CA MET A 254 -1.18 -21.10 12.21
C MET A 254 -2.52 -21.72 11.83
N LYS A 255 -3.35 -21.02 11.05
CA LYS A 255 -4.64 -21.54 10.56
C LYS A 255 -4.43 -22.71 9.61
N TYR A 256 -3.48 -22.64 8.68
CA TYR A 256 -3.13 -23.74 7.77
C TYR A 256 -2.61 -24.99 8.53
N ALA A 257 -1.85 -24.78 9.58
CA ALA A 257 -1.39 -25.87 10.45
C ALA A 257 -2.53 -26.47 11.33
N GLY A 258 -3.75 -25.93 11.26
CA GLY A 258 -4.87 -26.37 12.10
C GLY A 258 -4.70 -26.04 13.58
N CYS A 259 -3.96 -24.98 13.92
CA CYS A 259 -3.83 -24.52 15.30
C CYS A 259 -5.17 -23.90 15.76
N SER A 260 -5.57 -24.23 17.01
CA SER A 260 -6.62 -23.45 17.67
C SER A 260 -6.04 -22.11 18.09
N LEU A 261 -6.67 -21.01 17.69
CA LEU A 261 -6.30 -19.67 18.15
C LEU A 261 -7.06 -19.27 19.43
N GLU A 262 -8.06 -20.04 19.83
CA GLU A 262 -8.79 -19.86 21.08
C GLU A 262 -7.87 -20.04 22.29
N GLY A 263 -7.95 -19.11 23.24
CA GLY A 263 -7.12 -19.15 24.46
C GLY A 263 -5.68 -18.71 24.27
N ASN A 264 -5.20 -18.42 23.05
CA ASN A 264 -3.88 -17.81 22.85
C ASN A 264 -3.91 -16.32 23.19
N VAL A 265 -2.79 -15.84 23.71
CA VAL A 265 -2.57 -14.44 24.10
C VAL A 265 -1.43 -13.87 23.26
N GLY A 266 -1.47 -12.58 22.98
CA GLY A 266 -0.43 -11.89 22.22
C GLY A 266 -0.47 -12.17 20.72
N LEU A 267 -1.62 -12.58 20.19
CA LEU A 267 -1.81 -12.85 18.75
C LEU A 267 -1.57 -11.63 17.86
N SER A 268 -1.60 -10.45 18.41
CA SER A 268 -1.37 -9.19 17.67
C SER A 268 0.08 -9.00 17.21
N SER A 269 1.04 -9.73 17.79
CA SER A 269 2.46 -9.64 17.38
C SER A 269 3.11 -10.99 17.41
N ILE A 270 3.81 -11.35 16.33
CA ILE A 270 4.59 -12.61 16.26
C ILE A 270 5.61 -12.72 17.39
N ASP A 271 6.15 -11.61 17.87
CA ASP A 271 7.15 -11.62 18.95
C ASP A 271 6.52 -11.95 20.32
N ASN A 272 5.23 -11.66 20.49
CA ASN A 272 4.49 -11.83 21.74
C ASN A 272 3.61 -13.10 21.78
N VAL A 273 3.38 -13.77 20.65
CA VAL A 273 2.55 -14.98 20.60
C VAL A 273 3.13 -16.05 21.53
N GLU A 274 2.32 -16.56 22.45
CA GLU A 274 2.66 -17.73 23.27
C GLU A 274 2.13 -18.99 22.59
N PHE A 275 3.02 -19.77 21.98
CA PHE A 275 2.66 -21.05 21.39
C PHE A 275 2.47 -22.11 22.46
N SER A 276 1.28 -22.72 22.54
CA SER A 276 1.11 -23.94 23.31
C SER A 276 1.95 -25.09 22.71
N ASP A 277 2.29 -26.11 23.50
CA ASP A 277 3.01 -27.27 22.99
C ASP A 277 2.27 -27.95 21.84
N GLU A 278 0.93 -27.97 21.89
CA GLU A 278 0.08 -28.49 20.82
C GLU A 278 0.21 -27.66 19.53
N SER A 279 0.08 -26.33 19.62
CA SER A 279 0.22 -25.41 18.48
C SER A 279 1.61 -25.48 17.88
N ARG A 280 2.64 -25.50 18.73
CA ARG A 280 4.03 -25.68 18.30
C ARG A 280 4.22 -27.00 17.55
N GLY A 281 3.67 -28.10 18.09
CA GLY A 281 3.74 -29.42 17.45
C GLY A 281 2.99 -29.49 16.12
N LYS A 282 1.86 -28.78 15.97
CA LYS A 282 1.12 -28.69 14.72
C LYS A 282 1.89 -27.89 13.66
N LEU A 283 2.46 -26.73 14.03
CA LEU A 283 3.28 -25.91 13.14
C LEU A 283 4.52 -26.66 12.65
N LEU A 284 5.24 -27.35 13.54
CA LEU A 284 6.39 -28.15 13.15
C LEU A 284 6.00 -29.24 12.14
N ARG A 285 4.94 -30.01 12.41
CA ARG A 285 4.44 -31.03 11.47
C ARG A 285 3.98 -30.44 10.14
N PHE A 286 3.36 -29.26 10.16
CA PHE A 286 2.93 -28.57 8.94
C PHE A 286 4.13 -28.21 8.07
N PHE A 287 5.16 -27.56 8.62
CA PHE A 287 6.33 -27.16 7.86
C PHE A 287 7.29 -28.31 7.50
N GLU A 288 7.20 -29.45 8.18
CA GLU A 288 7.91 -30.69 7.84
C GLU A 288 7.14 -31.60 6.87
N SER A 289 5.86 -31.31 6.61
CA SER A 289 5.04 -32.09 5.66
C SER A 289 5.51 -31.91 4.22
N GLU A 290 5.34 -32.95 3.41
CA GLU A 290 5.62 -32.86 1.98
C GLU A 290 4.50 -32.06 1.28
N VAL A 291 4.87 -31.02 0.56
CA VAL A 291 4.00 -30.23 -0.33
C VAL A 291 4.57 -30.32 -1.74
N GLU A 292 3.70 -30.42 -2.75
CA GLU A 292 4.12 -30.39 -4.15
C GLU A 292 4.92 -29.11 -4.43
N ARG A 293 6.19 -29.28 -4.80
CA ARG A 293 7.08 -28.14 -5.06
C ARG A 293 6.70 -27.45 -6.33
N HIS A 294 6.54 -26.15 -6.25
CA HIS A 294 6.37 -25.31 -7.43
C HIS A 294 7.74 -25.01 -8.02
N GLU A 295 8.07 -25.72 -9.12
CA GLU A 295 9.28 -25.48 -9.91
C GLU A 295 8.87 -24.75 -11.20
N PRO A 296 8.97 -23.41 -11.26
CA PRO A 296 8.61 -22.67 -12.46
C PRO A 296 9.60 -22.98 -13.59
N HIS A 297 9.06 -23.21 -14.77
CA HIS A 297 9.84 -23.37 -15.99
C HIS A 297 9.83 -22.04 -16.76
N PHE A 298 11.00 -21.48 -16.96
CA PHE A 298 11.17 -20.24 -17.71
C PHE A 298 11.57 -20.56 -19.16
N GLY A 299 10.99 -19.81 -20.10
CA GLY A 299 11.34 -19.90 -21.51
C GLY A 299 12.64 -19.16 -21.85
N GLU A 300 12.78 -18.78 -23.09
CA GLU A 300 13.87 -17.95 -23.58
C GLU A 300 13.89 -16.56 -22.93
N ALA A 301 15.03 -15.89 -22.95
CA ALA A 301 15.17 -14.53 -22.47
C ALA A 301 14.43 -13.57 -23.41
N LEU A 302 13.44 -12.85 -22.88
CA LEU A 302 12.68 -11.81 -23.59
C LEU A 302 13.33 -10.44 -23.47
N VAL A 303 13.91 -10.14 -22.30
CA VAL A 303 14.62 -8.89 -22.06
C VAL A 303 15.98 -9.23 -21.46
N GLU A 304 17.04 -8.69 -22.05
CA GLU A 304 18.39 -8.79 -21.53
C GLU A 304 18.94 -7.39 -21.28
N VAL A 305 19.31 -7.14 -20.03
CA VAL A 305 19.97 -5.90 -19.59
C VAL A 305 21.42 -6.24 -19.29
N LYS A 306 22.39 -5.58 -19.97
CA LYS A 306 23.83 -5.88 -19.85
C LYS A 306 24.63 -4.61 -19.60
N ASP A 307 25.30 -4.55 -18.44
CA ASP A 307 26.25 -3.51 -18.02
C ASP A 307 25.65 -2.08 -18.11
N VAL A 308 24.34 -1.97 -17.79
CA VAL A 308 23.58 -0.75 -17.97
C VAL A 308 23.87 0.24 -16.85
N SER A 309 24.32 1.45 -17.22
CA SER A 309 24.37 2.60 -16.33
C SER A 309 23.53 3.74 -16.89
N PHE A 310 22.95 4.55 -15.97
CA PHE A 310 22.08 5.66 -16.34
C PHE A 310 22.12 6.81 -15.33
N SER A 311 22.05 8.04 -15.85
CA SER A 311 21.90 9.29 -15.07
C SER A 311 20.86 10.17 -15.75
N TYR A 312 19.99 10.83 -14.97
CA TYR A 312 19.09 11.88 -15.49
C TYR A 312 19.85 13.18 -15.74
N GLU A 313 20.83 13.47 -14.85
CA GLU A 313 21.69 14.64 -14.90
C GLU A 313 23.15 14.22 -14.81
N GLU A 314 24.08 15.05 -15.32
CA GLU A 314 25.50 14.78 -15.21
C GLU A 314 25.95 14.69 -13.75
N GLY A 315 26.69 13.64 -13.42
CA GLY A 315 27.35 13.45 -12.13
C GLY A 315 26.58 12.61 -11.09
N ARG A 316 25.29 12.30 -11.28
CA ARG A 316 24.53 11.43 -10.36
C ARG A 316 24.01 10.21 -11.07
N LYS A 317 24.72 9.09 -10.92
CA LYS A 317 24.24 7.80 -11.43
C LYS A 317 23.00 7.34 -10.66
N VAL A 318 21.96 6.96 -11.38
CA VAL A 318 20.74 6.34 -10.84
C VAL A 318 20.78 4.83 -11.00
N LEU A 319 21.41 4.35 -12.07
CA LEU A 319 21.79 2.93 -12.24
C LEU A 319 23.28 2.86 -12.53
N ASP A 320 23.95 1.88 -11.94
CA ASP A 320 25.39 1.68 -12.05
C ASP A 320 25.72 0.19 -12.27
N ASP A 321 26.11 -0.13 -13.51
CA ASP A 321 26.56 -1.46 -13.93
C ASP A 321 25.55 -2.59 -13.63
N VAL A 322 24.32 -2.43 -14.11
CA VAL A 322 23.21 -3.36 -13.85
C VAL A 322 23.08 -4.37 -14.98
N SER A 323 23.06 -5.67 -14.61
CA SER A 323 22.87 -6.78 -15.56
C SER A 323 21.88 -7.80 -15.00
N PHE A 324 20.85 -8.14 -15.79
CA PHE A 324 19.88 -9.21 -15.51
C PHE A 324 19.09 -9.58 -16.77
N SER A 325 18.37 -10.70 -16.71
CA SER A 325 17.49 -11.15 -17.80
C SER A 325 16.07 -11.39 -17.27
N ILE A 326 15.08 -11.20 -18.14
CA ILE A 326 13.67 -11.53 -17.90
C ILE A 326 13.28 -12.59 -18.92
N HIS A 327 12.71 -13.71 -18.46
CA HIS A 327 12.38 -14.85 -19.30
C HIS A 327 10.88 -14.96 -19.58
N ARG A 328 10.52 -15.63 -20.67
CA ARG A 328 9.11 -15.85 -21.06
C ARG A 328 8.38 -16.67 -20.00
N GLY A 329 7.19 -16.20 -19.62
CA GLY A 329 6.33 -16.84 -18.62
C GLY A 329 6.76 -16.65 -17.17
N GLU A 330 7.78 -15.84 -16.91
CA GLU A 330 8.29 -15.55 -15.56
C GLU A 330 7.40 -14.56 -14.81
N ARG A 331 7.29 -14.74 -13.49
CA ARG A 331 6.71 -13.76 -12.57
C ARG A 331 7.82 -13.26 -11.66
N ILE A 332 8.18 -11.99 -11.81
CA ILE A 332 9.36 -11.41 -11.15
C ILE A 332 8.94 -10.26 -10.27
N ALA A 333 9.49 -10.19 -9.04
CA ALA A 333 9.50 -8.98 -8.23
C ALA A 333 10.80 -8.20 -8.43
N VAL A 334 10.72 -6.93 -8.72
CA VAL A 334 11.84 -5.97 -8.64
C VAL A 334 11.66 -5.17 -7.36
N VAL A 335 12.46 -5.47 -6.35
CA VAL A 335 12.32 -4.95 -4.99
C VAL A 335 13.50 -4.06 -4.58
N GLY A 336 13.30 -3.24 -3.55
CA GLY A 336 14.31 -2.31 -3.04
C GLY A 336 13.68 -1.04 -2.48
N ARG A 337 14.46 -0.24 -1.76
CA ARG A 337 13.99 1.03 -1.18
C ARG A 337 13.53 2.04 -2.25
N ASN A 338 12.80 3.06 -1.80
CA ASN A 338 12.46 4.21 -2.66
C ASN A 338 13.75 4.89 -3.15
N GLY A 339 13.81 5.21 -4.44
CA GLY A 339 15.00 5.80 -5.07
C GLY A 339 16.11 4.81 -5.44
N ALA A 340 15.97 3.50 -5.23
CA ALA A 340 16.98 2.48 -5.58
C ALA A 340 17.18 2.27 -7.10
N GLY A 341 16.36 2.91 -7.97
CA GLY A 341 16.48 2.80 -9.43
C GLY A 341 15.48 1.87 -10.11
N LYS A 342 14.56 1.23 -9.37
CA LYS A 342 13.59 0.24 -9.89
C LYS A 342 12.76 0.77 -11.07
N SER A 343 12.03 1.87 -10.85
CA SER A 343 11.20 2.49 -11.91
C SER A 343 12.04 3.06 -13.05
N THR A 344 13.30 3.45 -12.78
CA THR A 344 14.24 3.88 -13.83
C THR A 344 14.64 2.70 -14.72
N ALA A 345 14.91 1.53 -14.15
CA ALA A 345 15.17 0.30 -14.92
C ALA A 345 13.97 -0.04 -15.82
N ALA A 346 12.73 0.04 -15.31
CA ALA A 346 11.53 -0.14 -16.13
C ALA A 346 11.43 0.86 -17.28
N LYS A 347 11.67 2.16 -17.02
CA LYS A 347 11.65 3.21 -18.06
C LYS A 347 12.68 2.98 -19.14
N LEU A 348 13.85 2.44 -18.80
CA LEU A 348 14.89 2.07 -19.75
C LEU A 348 14.47 0.87 -20.61
N ILE A 349 13.90 -0.18 -20.00
CA ILE A 349 13.39 -1.35 -20.72
C ILE A 349 12.26 -0.94 -21.68
N CYS A 350 11.37 -0.05 -21.25
CA CYS A 350 10.27 0.46 -22.08
C CYS A 350 10.70 1.51 -23.10
N GLY A 351 12.00 1.84 -23.20
CA GLY A 351 12.53 2.83 -24.15
C GLY A 351 12.15 4.28 -23.86
N ILE A 352 11.51 4.57 -22.70
CA ILE A 352 11.18 5.93 -22.26
C ILE A 352 12.46 6.74 -21.99
N CYS A 353 13.48 6.08 -21.45
CA CYS A 353 14.83 6.61 -21.30
C CYS A 353 15.79 5.75 -22.12
N ARG A 354 16.99 6.28 -22.42
CA ARG A 354 18.06 5.54 -23.09
C ARG A 354 19.23 5.37 -22.13
N PRO A 355 19.87 4.19 -22.07
CA PRO A 355 21.00 3.97 -21.17
C PRO A 355 22.19 4.85 -21.56
N SER A 356 22.93 5.36 -20.55
CA SER A 356 24.18 6.11 -20.75
C SER A 356 25.29 5.19 -21.22
N SER A 357 25.33 3.93 -20.74
CA SER A 357 26.22 2.86 -21.17
C SER A 357 25.52 1.50 -21.04
N GLY A 358 26.10 0.47 -21.64
CA GLY A 358 25.53 -0.87 -21.70
C GLY A 358 24.48 -1.05 -22.80
N THR A 359 23.80 -2.18 -22.78
CA THR A 359 22.81 -2.57 -23.82
C THR A 359 21.56 -3.16 -23.20
N ILE A 360 20.42 -2.93 -23.84
CA ILE A 360 19.15 -3.58 -23.51
C ILE A 360 18.65 -4.24 -24.80
N ALA A 361 18.48 -5.55 -24.78
CA ALA A 361 17.89 -6.29 -25.88
C ALA A 361 16.47 -6.75 -25.52
N ILE A 362 15.55 -6.69 -26.48
CA ILE A 362 14.15 -7.13 -26.35
C ILE A 362 13.91 -8.10 -27.51
N ASP A 363 13.55 -9.35 -27.17
CA ASP A 363 13.41 -10.43 -28.15
C ASP A 363 14.69 -10.61 -29.05
N GLY A 364 15.86 -10.45 -28.41
CA GLY A 364 17.16 -10.56 -29.07
C GLY A 364 17.58 -9.33 -29.92
N GLU A 365 16.74 -8.29 -30.05
CA GLU A 365 17.04 -7.05 -30.77
C GLU A 365 17.47 -5.93 -29.83
N ASP A 366 18.57 -5.23 -30.14
CA ASP A 366 19.00 -4.06 -29.34
C ASP A 366 17.91 -2.98 -29.38
N SER A 367 17.44 -2.57 -28.20
CA SER A 367 16.38 -1.55 -28.02
C SER A 367 16.73 -0.20 -28.65
N LYS A 368 18.00 0.08 -28.91
CA LYS A 368 18.45 1.29 -29.63
C LYS A 368 17.96 1.31 -31.10
N ASN A 369 17.74 0.14 -31.69
CA ASN A 369 17.27 -0.03 -33.07
C ASN A 369 15.74 -0.05 -33.15
N LEU A 370 15.04 -0.15 -32.04
CA LEU A 370 13.59 -0.20 -31.96
C LEU A 370 12.98 1.19 -31.71
N SER A 371 11.87 1.46 -32.37
CA SER A 371 11.02 2.62 -32.04
C SER A 371 10.24 2.38 -30.73
N MET A 372 9.80 3.45 -30.09
CA MET A 372 8.92 3.37 -28.91
C MET A 372 7.63 2.55 -29.19
N LYS A 373 7.14 2.59 -30.43
CA LYS A 373 5.97 1.81 -30.83
C LYS A 373 6.29 0.32 -30.83
N GLU A 374 7.39 -0.10 -31.42
CA GLU A 374 7.83 -1.51 -31.49
C GLU A 374 8.15 -2.07 -30.10
N ILE A 375 8.77 -1.26 -29.23
CA ILE A 375 8.98 -1.63 -27.83
C ILE A 375 7.63 -1.79 -27.12
N GLY A 376 6.70 -0.84 -27.26
CA GLY A 376 5.39 -0.86 -26.60
C GLY A 376 4.43 -1.94 -27.12
N GLU A 377 4.74 -2.62 -28.24
CA GLU A 377 4.06 -3.83 -28.71
C GLU A 377 4.57 -5.10 -27.99
N ARG A 378 5.81 -5.08 -27.49
CA ARG A 378 6.47 -6.20 -26.81
C ARG A 378 6.42 -6.07 -25.29
N VAL A 379 6.59 -4.84 -24.78
CA VAL A 379 6.67 -4.53 -23.35
C VAL A 379 5.64 -3.47 -22.98
N GLY A 380 4.68 -3.84 -22.17
CA GLY A 380 3.68 -2.93 -21.58
C GLY A 380 4.14 -2.42 -20.22
N TYR A 381 3.95 -1.12 -19.95
CA TYR A 381 4.29 -0.50 -18.68
C TYR A 381 3.09 0.20 -18.04
N VAL A 382 2.72 -0.24 -16.86
CA VAL A 382 1.66 0.36 -16.04
C VAL A 382 2.32 1.18 -14.93
N MET A 383 2.18 2.50 -15.01
CA MET A 383 2.79 3.44 -14.06
C MET A 383 2.13 3.41 -12.68
N GLN A 384 2.85 3.84 -11.67
CA GLN A 384 2.37 3.94 -10.30
C GLN A 384 1.11 4.81 -10.19
N ASN A 385 1.11 6.02 -10.75
CA ASN A 385 -0.04 6.92 -10.73
C ASN A 385 -0.88 6.79 -12.02
N PRO A 386 -2.10 6.24 -11.95
CA PRO A 386 -2.96 6.06 -13.12
C PRO A 386 -3.35 7.38 -13.79
N ASN A 387 -3.43 8.50 -13.04
CA ASN A 387 -3.78 9.79 -13.62
C ASN A 387 -2.72 10.32 -14.60
N GLN A 388 -1.49 9.81 -14.57
CA GLN A 388 -0.45 10.16 -15.54
C GLN A 388 -0.57 9.39 -16.87
N MET A 389 -1.38 8.32 -16.90
CA MET A 389 -1.57 7.48 -18.08
C MET A 389 -2.89 7.76 -18.80
N ILE A 390 -3.94 8.10 -18.04
CA ILE A 390 -5.29 8.28 -18.57
C ILE A 390 -5.39 9.62 -19.30
N VAL A 391 -5.81 9.58 -20.57
CA VAL A 391 -5.89 10.76 -21.45
C VAL A 391 -7.28 10.96 -22.09
N LYS A 392 -8.22 10.01 -21.89
CA LYS A 392 -9.57 10.07 -22.46
C LYS A 392 -10.63 10.20 -21.38
N ASP A 393 -11.79 10.73 -21.76
CA ASP A 393 -12.88 11.07 -20.85
C ASP A 393 -13.68 9.84 -20.40
N THR A 394 -13.71 8.76 -21.21
CA THR A 394 -14.47 7.54 -20.90
C THR A 394 -13.57 6.31 -20.91
N ILE A 395 -13.93 5.32 -20.10
CA ILE A 395 -13.19 4.05 -19.95
C ILE A 395 -12.98 3.36 -21.29
N LYS A 396 -14.05 3.26 -22.11
CA LYS A 396 -13.97 2.65 -23.43
C LYS A 396 -13.00 3.38 -24.35
N ASN A 397 -13.10 4.72 -24.42
CA ASN A 397 -12.24 5.51 -25.29
C ASN A 397 -10.78 5.42 -24.87
N GLU A 398 -10.50 5.34 -23.56
CA GLU A 398 -9.16 5.15 -23.03
C GLU A 398 -8.57 3.82 -23.46
N VAL A 399 -9.30 2.72 -23.29
CA VAL A 399 -8.82 1.38 -23.67
C VAL A 399 -8.66 1.22 -25.18
N GLU A 400 -9.57 1.79 -25.99
CA GLU A 400 -9.49 1.74 -27.46
C GLU A 400 -8.40 2.66 -28.04
N TYR A 401 -7.91 3.65 -27.28
CA TYR A 401 -7.08 4.74 -27.79
C TYR A 401 -5.77 4.27 -28.44
N ALA A 402 -5.04 3.40 -27.79
CA ALA A 402 -3.77 2.89 -28.30
C ALA A 402 -3.91 2.13 -29.64
N LEU A 403 -4.99 1.38 -29.82
CA LEU A 403 -5.28 0.67 -31.05
C LEU A 403 -5.76 1.62 -32.17
N THR A 404 -6.52 2.67 -31.79
CA THR A 404 -6.96 3.71 -32.71
C THR A 404 -5.75 4.47 -33.30
N LEU A 405 -4.77 4.82 -32.47
CA LEU A 405 -3.53 5.46 -32.94
C LEU A 405 -2.71 4.58 -33.89
N ARG A 406 -2.89 3.26 -33.84
CA ARG A 406 -2.24 2.29 -34.72
C ARG A 406 -3.02 2.05 -36.02
N ASN A 407 -4.15 2.77 -36.23
CA ASN A 407 -5.04 2.61 -37.37
C ASN A 407 -5.52 1.16 -37.58
N MET A 408 -5.76 0.44 -36.48
CA MET A 408 -6.28 -0.93 -36.57
C MET A 408 -7.73 -0.95 -37.07
N PRO A 409 -8.15 -2.05 -37.72
CA PRO A 409 -9.55 -2.22 -38.14
C PRO A 409 -10.51 -2.12 -36.95
N ARG A 410 -11.67 -1.47 -37.16
CA ARG A 410 -12.62 -1.20 -36.08
C ARG A 410 -13.11 -2.45 -35.37
N ASP A 411 -13.35 -3.52 -36.11
CA ASP A 411 -13.81 -4.79 -35.55
C ASP A 411 -12.78 -5.41 -34.61
N GLU A 412 -11.50 -5.32 -34.94
CA GLU A 412 -10.41 -5.79 -34.10
C GLU A 412 -10.24 -4.92 -32.85
N ILE A 413 -10.36 -3.58 -32.99
CA ILE A 413 -10.36 -2.65 -31.84
C ILE A 413 -11.46 -3.04 -30.84
N VAL A 414 -12.71 -3.21 -31.34
CA VAL A 414 -13.84 -3.54 -30.47
C VAL A 414 -13.63 -4.88 -29.79
N LYS A 415 -13.14 -5.89 -30.51
CA LYS A 415 -12.86 -7.22 -29.96
C LYS A 415 -11.83 -7.15 -28.82
N ARG A 416 -10.62 -6.63 -29.10
CA ARG A 416 -9.55 -6.55 -28.11
C ARG A 416 -9.91 -5.67 -26.91
N ALA A 417 -10.58 -4.53 -27.15
CA ALA A 417 -11.04 -3.67 -26.07
C ALA A 417 -12.09 -4.38 -25.19
N THR A 418 -13.02 -5.13 -25.80
CA THR A 418 -14.01 -5.91 -25.05
C THR A 418 -13.34 -6.97 -24.19
N ASP A 419 -12.39 -7.72 -24.76
CA ASP A 419 -11.65 -8.75 -24.05
C ASP A 419 -10.88 -8.16 -22.86
N SER A 420 -10.14 -7.06 -23.07
CA SER A 420 -9.39 -6.37 -22.01
C SER A 420 -10.29 -5.77 -20.92
N LEU A 421 -11.43 -5.19 -21.32
CA LEU A 421 -12.41 -4.63 -20.36
C LEU A 421 -13.07 -5.72 -19.52
N ASN A 422 -13.41 -6.87 -20.12
CA ASN A 422 -13.94 -8.01 -19.38
C ASN A 422 -12.91 -8.56 -18.40
N ALA A 423 -11.69 -8.74 -18.87
CA ALA A 423 -10.58 -9.20 -18.08
C ALA A 423 -10.32 -8.35 -16.84
N CYS A 424 -10.43 -7.03 -16.96
CA CYS A 424 -10.28 -6.10 -15.84
C CYS A 424 -11.58 -5.82 -15.07
N SER A 425 -12.68 -6.55 -15.33
CA SER A 425 -14.01 -6.34 -14.72
C SER A 425 -14.57 -4.92 -14.93
N LEU A 426 -14.22 -4.28 -16.05
CA LEU A 426 -14.62 -2.90 -16.38
C LEU A 426 -15.72 -2.81 -17.43
N PHE A 427 -16.07 -3.91 -18.09
CA PHE A 427 -17.03 -3.90 -19.21
C PHE A 427 -18.43 -3.32 -18.85
N PRO A 428 -19.02 -3.58 -17.66
CA PRO A 428 -20.29 -2.99 -17.28
C PRO A 428 -20.26 -1.45 -17.22
N MET A 429 -19.11 -0.87 -16.83
CA MET A 429 -18.93 0.57 -16.67
C MET A 429 -18.16 1.24 -17.83
N ARG A 430 -17.98 0.54 -18.97
CA ARG A 430 -17.16 1.00 -20.11
C ARG A 430 -17.51 2.38 -20.67
N ASN A 431 -18.76 2.81 -20.51
CA ASN A 431 -19.24 4.11 -20.98
C ASN A 431 -19.20 5.21 -19.90
N TRP A 432 -18.71 4.88 -18.69
CA TRP A 432 -18.63 5.86 -17.61
C TRP A 432 -17.46 6.83 -17.83
N PRO A 433 -17.62 8.09 -17.37
CA PRO A 433 -16.51 9.03 -17.30
C PRO A 433 -15.44 8.53 -16.36
N VAL A 434 -14.16 8.69 -16.73
CA VAL A 434 -13.03 8.25 -15.91
C VAL A 434 -12.93 9.00 -14.58
N ASP A 435 -13.40 10.24 -14.54
CA ASP A 435 -13.37 11.05 -13.30
C ASP A 435 -14.36 10.58 -12.24
N THR A 436 -15.33 9.75 -12.61
CA THR A 436 -16.36 9.24 -11.69
C THR A 436 -15.98 7.94 -10.98
N VAL A 437 -14.85 7.34 -11.34
CA VAL A 437 -14.42 6.03 -10.79
C VAL A 437 -13.35 6.19 -9.73
N SER A 438 -13.26 5.18 -8.84
CA SER A 438 -12.27 5.15 -7.76
C SER A 438 -10.83 5.02 -8.29
N TYR A 439 -9.86 5.33 -7.44
CA TYR A 439 -8.44 5.18 -7.77
C TYR A 439 -8.08 3.73 -8.18
N GLY A 440 -8.57 2.72 -7.47
CA GLY A 440 -8.38 1.31 -7.83
C GLY A 440 -9.00 0.95 -9.18
N GLN A 441 -10.18 1.53 -9.53
CA GLN A 441 -10.77 1.36 -10.85
C GLN A 441 -9.94 2.07 -11.93
N LYS A 442 -9.39 3.25 -11.67
CA LYS A 442 -8.44 3.92 -12.56
C LYS A 442 -7.19 3.06 -12.83
N LYS A 443 -6.64 2.41 -11.80
CA LYS A 443 -5.55 1.43 -11.97
C LYS A 443 -5.96 0.29 -12.91
N ARG A 444 -7.14 -0.29 -12.74
CA ARG A 444 -7.64 -1.33 -13.65
C ARG A 444 -7.82 -0.83 -15.08
N ILE A 445 -8.24 0.43 -15.27
CA ILE A 445 -8.32 1.06 -16.59
C ILE A 445 -6.93 1.13 -17.25
N THR A 446 -5.90 1.57 -16.52
CA THR A 446 -4.53 1.62 -17.08
C THR A 446 -3.99 0.23 -17.42
N VAL A 447 -4.30 -0.78 -16.61
CA VAL A 447 -3.97 -2.18 -16.94
C VAL A 447 -4.69 -2.60 -18.22
N ALA A 448 -6.00 -2.36 -18.36
CA ALA A 448 -6.76 -2.70 -19.57
C ALA A 448 -6.22 -1.99 -20.83
N SER A 449 -5.80 -0.71 -20.70
CA SER A 449 -5.22 0.08 -21.80
C SER A 449 -3.87 -0.45 -22.28
N ILE A 450 -3.12 -1.15 -21.42
CA ILE A 450 -1.89 -1.84 -21.81
C ILE A 450 -2.20 -3.23 -22.39
N LEU A 451 -3.09 -3.98 -21.76
CA LEU A 451 -3.44 -5.34 -22.20
C LEU A 451 -4.04 -5.41 -23.59
N VAL A 452 -4.75 -4.37 -24.01
CA VAL A 452 -5.35 -4.29 -25.35
C VAL A 452 -4.30 -4.39 -26.46
N LEU A 453 -3.04 -4.06 -26.16
CA LEU A 453 -1.88 -4.19 -27.05
C LEU A 453 -1.33 -5.61 -27.10
N GLN A 454 -1.70 -6.47 -26.15
CA GLN A 454 -1.27 -7.86 -25.99
C GLN A 454 0.26 -8.05 -25.86
N PRO A 455 0.96 -7.22 -25.07
CA PRO A 455 2.42 -7.32 -24.93
C PRO A 455 2.82 -8.69 -24.35
N ASP A 456 4.06 -9.12 -24.60
CA ASP A 456 4.61 -10.36 -24.03
C ASP A 456 5.12 -10.15 -22.60
N VAL A 457 5.60 -8.96 -22.29
CA VAL A 457 6.05 -8.55 -20.96
C VAL A 457 5.16 -7.42 -20.45
N ILE A 458 4.65 -7.55 -19.20
CA ILE A 458 3.85 -6.53 -18.54
C ILE A 458 4.57 -6.12 -17.27
N ILE A 459 5.00 -4.87 -17.20
CA ILE A 459 5.66 -4.27 -16.04
C ILE A 459 4.62 -3.44 -15.29
N LEU A 460 4.40 -3.74 -14.01
CA LEU A 460 3.50 -3.00 -13.13
C LEU A 460 4.31 -2.30 -12.03
N ASP A 461 4.25 -0.97 -12.01
CA ASP A 461 4.94 -0.17 -11.01
C ASP A 461 4.00 0.11 -9.83
N GLU A 462 4.35 -0.43 -8.65
CA GLU A 462 3.58 -0.35 -7.41
C GLU A 462 2.08 -0.66 -7.59
N PRO A 463 1.72 -1.87 -8.03
CA PRO A 463 0.33 -2.19 -8.34
C PRO A 463 -0.58 -2.23 -7.10
N SER A 464 -0.05 -2.49 -5.91
CA SER A 464 -0.78 -2.51 -4.64
C SER A 464 -1.02 -1.11 -4.04
N ALA A 465 -0.27 -0.09 -4.48
CA ALA A 465 -0.35 1.25 -3.90
C ALA A 465 -1.75 1.85 -4.03
N GLY A 466 -2.32 2.30 -2.90
CA GLY A 466 -3.64 2.93 -2.82
C GLY A 466 -4.81 1.98 -3.13
N GLN A 467 -4.60 0.67 -3.03
CA GLN A 467 -5.65 -0.34 -3.20
C GLN A 467 -5.88 -1.11 -1.90
N ASP A 468 -7.15 -1.45 -1.65
CA ASP A 468 -7.48 -2.44 -0.64
C ASP A 468 -7.15 -3.87 -1.13
N TYR A 469 -7.05 -4.79 -0.18
CA TYR A 469 -6.68 -6.17 -0.44
C TYR A 469 -7.63 -6.89 -1.42
N ARG A 470 -8.94 -6.59 -1.37
CA ARG A 470 -9.93 -7.18 -2.28
C ARG A 470 -9.70 -6.74 -3.73
N SER A 471 -9.57 -5.42 -3.94
CA SER A 471 -9.31 -4.85 -5.28
C SER A 471 -7.96 -5.31 -5.84
N TYR A 472 -6.95 -5.35 -4.99
CA TYR A 472 -5.63 -5.90 -5.29
C TYR A 472 -5.71 -7.37 -5.71
N THR A 473 -6.38 -8.21 -4.93
CA THR A 473 -6.50 -9.66 -5.19
C THR A 473 -7.21 -9.94 -6.52
N GLU A 474 -8.22 -9.14 -6.90
CA GLU A 474 -8.88 -9.27 -8.21
C GLU A 474 -7.90 -9.03 -9.37
N ILE A 475 -7.03 -8.01 -9.25
CA ILE A 475 -5.99 -7.74 -10.27
C ILE A 475 -4.97 -8.88 -10.31
N MET A 476 -4.50 -9.35 -9.15
CA MET A 476 -3.52 -10.44 -9.09
C MET A 476 -4.05 -11.74 -9.68
N LYS A 477 -5.28 -12.12 -9.38
CA LYS A 477 -5.95 -13.28 -10.00
C LYS A 477 -6.00 -13.16 -11.52
N PHE A 478 -6.31 -11.97 -12.02
CA PHE A 478 -6.33 -11.74 -13.45
C PHE A 478 -4.93 -11.85 -14.09
N LEU A 479 -3.90 -11.26 -13.45
CA LEU A 479 -2.52 -11.39 -13.93
C LEU A 479 -2.02 -12.83 -13.88
N ASP A 480 -2.45 -13.61 -12.88
CA ASP A 480 -2.14 -15.04 -12.80
C ASP A 480 -2.73 -15.82 -13.99
N VAL A 481 -3.99 -15.53 -14.37
CA VAL A 481 -4.60 -16.09 -15.59
C VAL A 481 -3.80 -15.71 -16.84
N LEU A 482 -3.38 -14.44 -16.98
CA LEU A 482 -2.55 -14.02 -18.12
C LEU A 482 -1.22 -14.76 -18.19
N ASN A 483 -0.61 -14.99 -17.04
CA ASN A 483 0.65 -15.72 -16.98
C ASN A 483 0.44 -17.21 -17.31
N ARG A 484 -0.47 -17.90 -16.62
CA ARG A 484 -0.66 -19.36 -16.73
C ARG A 484 -1.31 -19.79 -18.04
N GLU A 485 -2.34 -19.07 -18.51
CA GLU A 485 -3.09 -19.48 -19.71
C GLU A 485 -2.53 -18.89 -21.00
N TYR A 486 -1.98 -17.67 -20.92
CA TYR A 486 -1.50 -16.95 -22.11
C TYR A 486 0.04 -16.82 -22.16
N GLY A 487 0.77 -17.40 -21.21
CA GLY A 487 2.23 -17.39 -21.17
C GLY A 487 2.85 -15.99 -21.06
N LYS A 488 2.10 -15.00 -20.55
CA LYS A 488 2.60 -13.63 -20.40
C LYS A 488 3.60 -13.53 -19.24
N THR A 489 4.65 -12.75 -19.45
CA THR A 489 5.65 -12.45 -18.41
C THR A 489 5.23 -11.26 -17.60
N ILE A 490 5.24 -11.37 -16.29
CA ILE A 490 4.78 -10.33 -15.37
C ILE A 490 5.93 -9.86 -14.49
N VAL A 491 6.17 -8.55 -14.49
CA VAL A 491 7.20 -7.91 -13.67
C VAL A 491 6.51 -6.94 -12.70
N PHE A 492 6.64 -7.20 -11.40
CA PHE A 492 6.15 -6.32 -10.34
C PHE A 492 7.30 -5.50 -9.80
N ILE A 493 7.21 -4.18 -9.93
CA ILE A 493 8.08 -3.28 -9.18
C ILE A 493 7.36 -2.95 -7.90
N THR A 494 7.92 -3.34 -6.76
CA THR A 494 7.24 -3.16 -5.49
C THR A 494 8.21 -3.08 -4.31
N HIS A 495 7.74 -2.52 -3.23
CA HIS A 495 8.33 -2.62 -1.90
C HIS A 495 7.49 -3.51 -0.96
N ASP A 496 6.34 -4.02 -1.44
CA ASP A 496 5.46 -4.92 -0.69
C ASP A 496 5.98 -6.36 -0.76
N MET A 497 6.56 -6.83 0.35
CA MET A 497 7.12 -8.19 0.44
C MET A 497 6.03 -9.27 0.45
N HIS A 498 4.80 -8.95 0.86
CA HIS A 498 3.66 -9.87 0.74
C HIS A 498 3.29 -10.09 -0.73
N LEU A 499 3.27 -9.01 -1.53
CA LEU A 499 3.05 -9.11 -2.97
C LEU A 499 4.11 -10.00 -3.62
N ALA A 500 5.39 -9.76 -3.30
CA ALA A 500 6.47 -10.56 -3.83
C ALA A 500 6.31 -12.04 -3.46
N LEU A 501 6.03 -12.34 -2.19
CA LEU A 501 5.86 -13.69 -1.67
C LEU A 501 4.70 -14.43 -2.36
N GLU A 502 3.55 -13.80 -2.50
CA GLU A 502 2.32 -14.44 -2.99
C GLU A 502 2.27 -14.58 -4.52
N ASN A 503 2.95 -13.68 -5.26
CA ASN A 503 2.71 -13.54 -6.70
C ASN A 503 3.94 -13.71 -7.58
N THR A 504 5.12 -13.98 -7.02
CA THR A 504 6.35 -14.06 -7.82
C THR A 504 7.19 -15.28 -7.52
N ASP A 505 7.91 -15.74 -8.53
CA ASP A 505 8.79 -16.90 -8.48
C ASP A 505 10.25 -16.52 -8.22
N ARG A 506 10.63 -15.29 -8.61
CA ARG A 506 11.98 -14.72 -8.53
C ARG A 506 11.92 -13.27 -8.09
N ALA A 507 12.92 -12.85 -7.34
CA ALA A 507 13.06 -11.47 -6.91
C ALA A 507 14.43 -10.92 -7.24
N ILE A 508 14.45 -9.72 -7.83
CA ILE A 508 15.64 -8.94 -8.16
C ILE A 508 15.70 -7.77 -7.19
N VAL A 509 16.78 -7.67 -6.43
CA VAL A 509 16.93 -6.67 -5.36
C VAL A 509 17.85 -5.54 -5.82
N PHE A 510 17.33 -4.31 -5.77
CA PHE A 510 18.08 -3.09 -6.07
C PHE A 510 18.43 -2.31 -4.81
N THR A 511 19.68 -1.86 -4.71
CA THR A 511 20.15 -0.94 -3.68
C THR A 511 21.11 0.06 -4.31
N ASP A 512 20.87 1.36 -4.10
CA ASP A 512 21.74 2.45 -4.57
C ASP A 512 22.10 2.37 -6.05
N GLY A 513 21.15 2.01 -6.89
CA GLY A 513 21.32 1.91 -8.33
C GLY A 513 22.02 0.64 -8.80
N ARG A 514 22.30 -0.32 -7.93
CA ARG A 514 22.95 -1.58 -8.24
C ARG A 514 22.04 -2.76 -7.96
N LEU A 515 22.21 -3.83 -8.71
CA LEU A 515 21.62 -5.12 -8.45
C LEU A 515 22.48 -5.83 -7.37
N VAL A 516 21.88 -6.15 -6.23
CA VAL A 516 22.60 -6.79 -5.10
C VAL A 516 22.27 -8.27 -4.95
N LYS A 517 21.07 -8.69 -5.38
CA LYS A 517 20.67 -10.09 -5.38
C LYS A 517 19.65 -10.37 -6.48
N ASP A 518 19.72 -11.54 -7.06
CA ASP A 518 18.83 -12.06 -8.08
C ASP A 518 18.67 -13.56 -7.84
N ASP A 519 17.54 -13.95 -7.24
CA ASP A 519 17.31 -15.31 -6.77
C ASP A 519 15.81 -15.63 -6.68
N ARG A 520 15.46 -16.85 -6.32
CA ARG A 520 14.08 -17.25 -5.98
C ARG A 520 13.52 -16.36 -4.88
N THR A 521 12.24 -16.01 -4.98
CA THR A 521 11.61 -15.09 -4.03
C THR A 521 11.78 -15.55 -2.57
N PHE A 522 11.59 -16.86 -2.29
CA PHE A 522 11.76 -17.40 -0.93
C PHE A 522 13.21 -17.27 -0.43
N ALA A 523 14.22 -17.45 -1.30
CA ALA A 523 15.63 -17.32 -0.92
C ALA A 523 16.02 -15.86 -0.63
N VAL A 524 15.45 -14.91 -1.39
CA VAL A 524 15.63 -13.47 -1.13
C VAL A 524 14.98 -13.09 0.20
N LEU A 525 13.74 -13.53 0.47
CA LEU A 525 13.00 -13.19 1.68
C LEU A 525 13.57 -13.88 2.94
N ALA A 526 14.32 -14.97 2.78
CA ALA A 526 15.01 -15.64 3.87
C ALA A 526 16.40 -15.05 4.19
N ASP A 527 16.95 -14.22 3.30
CA ASP A 527 18.27 -13.61 3.45
C ASP A 527 18.17 -12.27 4.20
N ASN A 528 18.40 -12.31 5.52
CA ASN A 528 18.29 -11.15 6.38
C ASN A 528 19.27 -10.02 5.97
N ASP A 529 20.48 -10.36 5.56
CA ASP A 529 21.49 -9.37 5.17
C ASP A 529 21.06 -8.61 3.92
N THR A 530 20.49 -9.31 2.95
CA THR A 530 19.93 -8.69 1.74
C THR A 530 18.73 -7.79 2.08
N ILE A 531 17.81 -8.25 2.93
CA ILE A 531 16.62 -7.49 3.35
C ILE A 531 17.02 -6.21 4.08
N GLU A 532 17.95 -6.29 5.04
CA GLU A 532 18.43 -5.12 5.78
C GLU A 532 19.18 -4.12 4.89
N ASN A 533 20.11 -4.59 4.04
CA ASN A 533 20.87 -3.74 3.14
C ASN A 533 19.99 -3.03 2.09
N ALA A 534 18.90 -3.67 1.67
CA ALA A 534 17.94 -3.09 0.75
C ALA A 534 16.86 -2.21 1.43
N ASN A 535 16.91 -2.03 2.76
CA ASN A 535 15.87 -1.37 3.55
C ASN A 535 14.47 -1.96 3.34
N LEU A 536 14.40 -3.27 3.13
CA LEU A 536 13.15 -4.01 3.05
C LEU A 536 12.73 -4.49 4.44
N LYS A 537 11.46 -4.90 4.57
CA LYS A 537 10.91 -5.43 5.81
C LYS A 537 10.99 -6.95 5.80
N GLN A 538 11.47 -7.52 6.91
CA GLN A 538 11.38 -8.95 7.13
C GLN A 538 9.92 -9.41 7.28
N THR A 539 9.56 -10.52 6.66
CA THR A 539 8.22 -11.09 6.79
C THR A 539 8.02 -11.73 8.17
N SER A 540 6.79 -11.77 8.67
CA SER A 540 6.50 -12.46 9.91
C SER A 540 6.70 -13.99 9.83
N LEU A 541 6.75 -14.57 8.63
CA LEU A 541 7.14 -15.97 8.43
C LEU A 541 8.61 -16.23 8.78
N TYR A 542 9.50 -15.31 8.47
CA TYR A 542 10.90 -15.39 8.87
C TYR A 542 11.03 -15.45 10.41
N ARG A 543 10.34 -14.53 11.09
CA ARG A 543 10.30 -14.49 12.56
C ARG A 543 9.64 -15.75 13.16
N LEU A 544 8.56 -16.24 12.52
CA LEU A 544 7.93 -17.50 12.91
C LEU A 544 8.92 -18.67 12.83
N ALA A 545 9.71 -18.76 11.75
CA ALA A 545 10.75 -19.77 11.60
C ALA A 545 11.76 -19.73 12.73
N GLN A 546 12.29 -18.55 13.05
CA GLN A 546 13.24 -18.36 14.16
C GLN A 546 12.66 -18.83 15.51
N ARG A 547 11.41 -18.47 15.80
CA ARG A 547 10.73 -18.86 17.05
C ARG A 547 10.45 -20.37 17.15
N LEU A 548 10.25 -21.03 16.02
CA LEU A 548 10.09 -22.48 15.95
C LEU A 548 11.42 -23.23 15.97
N GLY A 549 12.54 -22.54 15.68
CA GLY A 549 13.87 -23.15 15.52
C GLY A 549 14.02 -23.86 14.16
N LEU A 550 13.30 -23.38 13.14
CA LEU A 550 13.36 -23.87 11.76
C LEU A 550 14.19 -22.93 10.88
N GLU A 551 14.72 -23.45 9.78
CA GLU A 551 15.38 -22.63 8.77
C GLU A 551 14.36 -21.74 8.04
N PRO A 552 14.54 -20.40 8.02
CA PRO A 552 13.58 -19.47 7.40
C PRO A 552 13.27 -19.78 5.94
N GLU A 553 14.26 -20.16 5.15
CA GLU A 553 14.08 -20.49 3.74
C GLU A 553 13.10 -21.65 3.56
N ASN A 554 13.19 -22.69 4.37
CA ASN A 554 12.28 -23.83 4.31
C ASN A 554 10.85 -23.46 4.68
N VAL A 555 10.67 -22.63 5.72
CA VAL A 555 9.35 -22.15 6.17
C VAL A 555 8.69 -21.29 5.11
N ILE A 556 9.40 -20.30 4.56
CA ILE A 556 8.88 -19.39 3.55
C ILE A 556 8.58 -20.17 2.26
N ARG A 557 9.46 -21.05 1.81
CA ARG A 557 9.25 -21.90 0.65
C ARG A 557 8.02 -22.79 0.81
N HIS A 558 7.91 -23.52 1.92
CA HIS A 558 6.79 -24.39 2.21
C HIS A 558 5.46 -23.62 2.21
N PHE A 559 5.45 -22.41 2.78
CA PHE A 559 4.27 -21.56 2.79
C PHE A 559 3.85 -21.18 1.36
N ILE A 560 4.79 -20.73 0.51
CA ILE A 560 4.54 -20.40 -0.91
C ILE A 560 4.01 -21.62 -1.67
N ASP A 561 4.64 -22.78 -1.51
CA ASP A 561 4.22 -24.01 -2.18
C ASP A 561 2.80 -24.43 -1.76
N TYR A 562 2.48 -24.29 -0.47
CA TYR A 562 1.14 -24.57 0.07
C TYR A 562 0.08 -23.58 -0.46
N GLU A 563 0.37 -22.28 -0.51
CA GLU A 563 -0.51 -21.26 -1.12
C GLU A 563 -0.79 -21.57 -2.59
N ASN A 564 0.23 -21.95 -3.36
CA ASN A 564 0.07 -22.36 -4.75
C ASN A 564 -0.81 -23.61 -4.91
N LEU A 565 -0.71 -24.57 -3.99
CA LEU A 565 -1.55 -25.75 -3.96
C LEU A 565 -3.02 -25.38 -3.70
N MET A 566 -3.28 -24.57 -2.66
CA MET A 566 -4.62 -24.10 -2.31
C MET A 566 -5.27 -23.29 -3.43
N ALA A 567 -4.49 -22.44 -4.14
CA ALA A 567 -4.97 -21.68 -5.28
C ALA A 567 -5.40 -22.59 -6.46
N LYS A 568 -4.68 -23.70 -6.70
CA LYS A 568 -5.06 -24.72 -7.70
C LYS A 568 -6.36 -25.44 -7.34
N GLU A 569 -6.56 -25.76 -6.05
CA GLU A 569 -7.75 -26.47 -5.55
C GLU A 569 -8.98 -25.54 -5.46
N GLY A 570 -8.81 -24.30 -4.98
CA GLY A 570 -9.87 -23.29 -4.91
C GLY A 570 -10.38 -22.81 -6.28
N GLY A 571 -9.59 -22.94 -7.34
CA GLY A 571 -10.01 -22.72 -8.73
C GLY A 571 -10.87 -23.84 -9.34
N ARG A 572 -11.06 -24.94 -8.61
CA ARG A 572 -11.91 -26.09 -9.02
C ARG A 572 -13.26 -26.13 -8.30
N ALA A 573 -13.57 -25.16 -7.39
CA ALA A 573 -14.84 -25.10 -6.66
C ALA A 573 -15.79 -24.04 -7.26
#